data_e3229b4f40c357ae9cfedda137b721e2
#
_entry.id   e3229b4f40c357ae9cfedda137b721e2
#
_cell.length_a   1.000
_cell.length_b   1.000
_cell.length_c   1.000
_cell.angle_alpha   90.00
_cell.angle_beta   90.00
_cell.angle_gamma   90.00
#
_symmetry.space_group_name_H-M   'P 1'
#
loop_
_entity.id
_entity.type
_entity.pdbx_description
1 polymer ?
#
loop_
_entity_poly.entity_id
_entity_poly.type
_entity_poly.pdbx_seq_one_letter_code
_entity_poly.pdbx_strand_id
1 'polypeptide(L)' 'MIISLREMGQRCKKYRVHRGYYQTDVAADTGYSVENISSFETGRNDNSRILLWYFEHGMKPEYLFERNGEHGPEI' A
#
# COMPACT_ATOMS: atom_id res chain seq x y z
N MET A 1 11.32 1.20 13.13
CA MET A 1 11.06 2.61 12.80
C MET A 1 9.63 2.78 12.31
N ILE A 2 8.99 3.80 12.84
CA ILE A 2 7.59 4.07 12.46
C ILE A 2 7.59 5.04 11.29
N ILE A 3 6.90 4.69 10.23
CA ILE A 3 6.76 5.57 9.08
C ILE A 3 5.44 6.32 9.18
N SER A 4 5.35 7.44 8.47
CA SER A 4 4.12 8.22 8.44
C SER A 4 3.06 7.49 7.62
N LEU A 5 1.80 7.90 7.81
CA LEU A 5 0.71 7.36 7.00
C LEU A 5 0.92 7.64 5.52
N ARG A 6 1.46 8.82 5.22
CA ARG A 6 1.73 9.19 3.84
C ARG A 6 2.75 8.25 3.22
N GLU A 7 3.81 7.98 3.96
CA GLU A 7 4.86 7.10 3.48
C GLU A 7 4.37 5.68 3.31
N MET A 8 3.59 5.22 4.27
CA MET A 8 2.98 3.89 4.18
C MET A 8 2.11 3.78 2.92
N GLY A 9 1.28 4.76 2.70
CA GLY A 9 0.41 4.77 1.53
C GLY A 9 1.19 4.78 0.23
N GLN A 10 2.26 5.57 0.19
CA GLN A 10 3.10 5.65 -1.00
C GLN A 10 3.80 4.34 -1.28
N ARG A 11 4.26 3.65 -0.25
CA ARG A 11 4.90 2.36 -0.43
C ARG A 11 3.92 1.31 -0.91
N CYS A 12 2.72 1.34 -0.37
CA CYS A 12 1.67 0.43 -0.85
C CYS A 12 1.35 0.69 -2.32
N LYS A 13 1.21 1.95 -2.69
CA LYS A 13 0.94 2.30 -4.08
C LYS A 13 2.07 1.81 -4.99
N LYS A 14 3.31 2.01 -4.57
CA LYS A 14 4.46 1.60 -5.36
C LYS A 14 4.45 0.10 -5.57
N TYR A 15 4.15 -0.65 -4.51
CA TYR A 15 4.04 -2.09 -4.60
C TYR A 15 2.96 -2.48 -5.60
N ARG A 16 1.79 -1.86 -5.49
CA ARG A 16 0.65 -2.18 -6.34
C ARG A 16 0.98 -1.97 -7.81
N VAL A 17 1.54 -0.78 -8.12
CA VAL A 17 1.89 -0.44 -9.50
C VAL A 17 2.94 -1.39 -10.04
N HIS A 18 3.94 -1.69 -9.22
CA HIS A 18 5.02 -2.58 -9.63
C HIS A 18 4.50 -3.98 -9.95
N ARG A 19 3.50 -4.44 -9.21
CA ARG A 19 2.93 -5.77 -9.41
C ARG A 19 1.84 -5.77 -10.49
N GLY A 20 1.53 -4.62 -11.06
CA GLY A 20 0.57 -4.54 -12.15
C GLY A 20 -0.89 -4.52 -11.73
N TYR A 21 -1.16 -4.24 -10.47
CA TYR A 21 -2.54 -4.11 -9.98
C TYR A 21 -3.04 -2.69 -10.15
N TYR A 22 -4.34 -2.56 -10.33
CA TYR A 22 -5.00 -1.27 -10.41
C TYR A 22 -5.73 -0.97 -9.11
N GLN A 23 -6.03 0.30 -8.87
CA GLN A 23 -6.84 0.67 -7.70
C GLN A 23 -8.20 -0.02 -7.75
N THR A 24 -8.74 -0.26 -8.94
CA THR A 24 -10.01 -0.95 -9.08
C THR A 24 -9.93 -2.39 -8.61
N ASP A 25 -8.76 -3.03 -8.73
CA ASP A 25 -8.58 -4.38 -8.20
C ASP A 25 -8.71 -4.40 -6.69
N VAL A 26 -8.07 -3.44 -6.04
CA VAL A 26 -8.12 -3.33 -4.58
C VAL A 26 -9.54 -3.01 -4.14
N ALA A 27 -10.21 -2.10 -4.84
CA ALA A 27 -11.57 -1.71 -4.51
C ALA A 27 -12.52 -2.90 -4.62
N ALA A 28 -12.38 -3.69 -5.69
CA ALA A 28 -13.24 -4.84 -5.89
C ALA A 28 -13.10 -5.88 -4.78
N ASP A 29 -11.87 -6.10 -4.34
CA ASP A 29 -11.60 -7.13 -3.34
C ASP A 29 -11.95 -6.68 -1.93
N THR A 30 -11.80 -5.39 -1.63
CA THR A 30 -12.03 -4.89 -0.27
C THR A 30 -13.44 -4.38 -0.06
N GLY A 31 -14.15 -4.08 -1.14
CA GLY A 31 -15.48 -3.49 -1.03
C GLY A 31 -15.48 -1.98 -0.83
N TYR A 32 -14.30 -1.36 -0.85
CA TYR A 32 -14.21 0.09 -0.72
C TYR A 32 -14.17 0.73 -2.10
N SER A 33 -14.45 2.02 -2.14
CA SER A 33 -14.43 2.77 -3.39
C SER A 33 -12.99 3.08 -3.80
N VAL A 34 -12.80 3.38 -5.08
CA VAL A 34 -11.49 3.81 -5.58
C VAL A 34 -11.02 5.06 -4.85
N GLU A 35 -11.93 5.95 -4.48
CA GLU A 35 -11.59 7.15 -3.72
C GLU A 35 -10.99 6.78 -2.38
N ASN A 36 -11.54 5.74 -1.72
CA ASN A 36 -10.99 5.29 -0.45
C ASN A 36 -9.59 4.70 -0.63
N ILE A 37 -9.38 3.95 -1.71
CA ILE A 37 -8.06 3.40 -2.00
C ILE A 37 -7.07 4.54 -2.23
N SER A 38 -7.47 5.53 -3.01
CA SER A 38 -6.63 6.68 -3.29
C SER A 38 -6.30 7.45 -2.01
N SER A 39 -7.28 7.64 -1.13
CA SER A 39 -7.05 8.29 0.16
C SER A 39 -6.06 7.54 1.02
N PHE A 40 -6.15 6.20 1.01
CA PHE A 40 -5.20 5.39 1.74
C PHE A 40 -3.78 5.58 1.17
N GLU A 41 -3.66 5.57 -0.14
CA GLU A 41 -2.35 5.66 -0.79
C GLU A 41 -1.72 7.05 -0.68
N THR A 42 -2.52 8.07 -0.40
CA THR A 42 -2.01 9.42 -0.18
C THR A 42 -1.85 9.77 1.29
N GLY A 43 -2.13 8.82 2.17
CA GLY A 43 -1.92 9.01 3.61
C GLY A 43 -3.04 9.74 4.31
N ARG A 44 -4.21 9.81 3.72
CA ARG A 44 -5.34 10.50 4.32
C ARG A 44 -6.15 9.62 5.25
N ASN A 45 -6.00 8.32 5.14
CA ASN A 45 -6.63 7.41 6.09
C ASN A 45 -5.71 6.21 6.31
N ASP A 46 -5.97 5.49 7.39
CA ASP A 46 -5.17 4.34 7.78
C ASP A 46 -5.99 3.05 7.79
N ASN A 47 -6.84 2.88 6.82
CA ASN A 47 -7.75 1.75 6.75
C ASN A 47 -6.96 0.44 6.74
N SER A 48 -7.08 -0.31 7.82
CA SER A 48 -6.31 -1.54 7.99
C SER A 48 -6.78 -2.64 7.03
N ARG A 49 -8.04 -2.61 6.61
CA ARG A 49 -8.52 -3.60 5.67
C ARG A 49 -7.88 -3.43 4.30
N ILE A 50 -7.66 -2.18 3.91
CA ILE A 50 -6.93 -1.92 2.67
C ILE A 50 -5.48 -2.38 2.82
N LEU A 51 -4.86 -2.07 3.95
CA LEU A 51 -3.50 -2.50 4.20
C LEU A 51 -3.37 -4.03 4.15
N LEU A 52 -4.32 -4.74 4.73
CA LEU A 52 -4.32 -6.20 4.71
C LEU A 52 -4.35 -6.75 3.28
N TRP A 53 -5.04 -6.06 2.38
CA TRP A 53 -5.07 -6.49 0.99
C TRP A 53 -3.66 -6.61 0.43
N TYR A 54 -2.81 -5.64 0.73
CA TYR A 54 -1.44 -5.63 0.23
C TYR A 54 -0.64 -6.80 0.80
N PHE A 55 -0.79 -7.06 2.09
CA PHE A 55 -0.11 -8.20 2.69
C PHE A 55 -0.59 -9.52 2.10
N GLU A 56 -1.88 -9.63 1.85
CA GLU A 56 -2.45 -10.84 1.27
C GLU A 56 -1.98 -11.05 -0.16
N HIS A 57 -1.55 -9.99 -0.81
CA HIS A 57 -1.06 -10.06 -2.17
C HIS A 57 0.47 -10.04 -2.25
N GLY A 58 1.11 -10.41 -1.15
CA GLY A 58 2.54 -10.68 -1.15
C GLY A 58 3.44 -9.57 -0.66
N MET A 59 2.90 -8.42 -0.28
CA MET A 59 3.74 -7.37 0.27
C MET A 59 4.22 -7.78 1.65
N LYS A 60 5.52 -7.71 1.85
CA LYS A 60 6.09 -8.08 3.14
C LYS A 60 6.01 -6.90 4.10
N PRO A 61 5.68 -7.13 5.38
CA PRO A 61 5.62 -6.03 6.35
C PRO A 61 6.92 -5.25 6.44
N GLU A 62 8.05 -5.92 6.28
CA GLU A 62 9.34 -5.26 6.33
C GLU A 62 9.47 -4.15 5.30
N TYR A 63 8.79 -4.29 4.18
CA TYR A 63 8.85 -3.28 3.13
C TYR A 63 8.38 -1.91 3.63
N LEU A 64 7.44 -1.90 4.58
CA LEU A 64 6.91 -0.65 5.12
C LEU A 64 7.88 0.05 6.07
N PHE A 65 8.87 -0.67 6.58
CA PHE A 65 9.74 -0.14 7.63
C PHE A 65 11.18 0.03 7.18
N GLU A 66 11.47 -0.22 5.92
CA GLU A 66 12.82 -0.04 5.39
C GLU A 66 13.07 1.44 5.11
N ARG A 67 14.31 1.85 5.31
CA ARG A 67 14.68 3.21 4.98
C ARG A 67 14.75 3.39 3.48
N ASN A 68 14.51 4.63 3.06
CA ASN A 68 14.68 4.97 1.67
C ASN A 68 16.12 4.71 1.25
N GLY A 69 16.29 3.99 0.14
CA GLY A 69 17.59 3.75 -0.42
C GLY A 69 18.32 2.56 0.11
N GLU A 70 17.85 1.92 1.17
CA GLU A 70 18.50 0.72 1.68
C GLU A 70 18.23 -0.47 0.80
N HIS A 71 17.03 -0.57 0.33
CA HIS A 71 16.63 -1.62 -0.60
C HIS A 71 15.86 -1.00 -1.72
N GLY A 72 16.06 -1.49 -2.90
CA GLY A 72 15.15 -1.17 -3.96
C GLY A 72 13.78 -1.74 -3.62
N PRO A 73 12.77 -1.45 -4.40
CA PRO A 73 11.45 -2.04 -4.20
C PRO A 73 11.51 -3.50 -4.61
N GLU A 74 12.04 -4.30 -3.73
CA GLU A 74 12.13 -5.73 -3.97
C GLU A 74 10.82 -6.36 -3.70
N ILE A 75 9.99 -6.20 -4.60
CA ILE A 75 8.63 -6.63 -4.41
C ILE A 75 8.27 -7.74 -5.35
#